data_8447cbe5cde94f9be5712245b0dd58cc
#
_entry.id   8447cbe5cde94f9be5712245b0dd58cc
#
_cell.length_a   1.000
_cell.length_b   1.000
_cell.length_c   1.000
_cell.angle_alpha   90.00
_cell.angle_beta   90.00
_cell.angle_gamma   90.00
#
_symmetry.space_group_name_H-M   'P 1'
#
loop_
_entity.id
_entity.type
_entity.pdbx_description
1 polymer ?
#
loop_
_entity_poly.entity_id
_entity_poly.type
_entity_poly.pdbx_seq_one_letter_code
_entity_poly.pdbx_strand_id
1 'polypeptide(L)'
;KGAESLLKSLYAKKIYLGVVSNKSGENLRREANHLDWSRYFGQIIGAMDAEKDKPAIEPVIMALAGSKIVPGPDVWFVGDTKIDMECAYNSGCFSILVRNSPPEPHEFKEFMPEMHFSGCDTLATLASTL
;
A
#
# COMPACT_ATOMS: atom_id res chain seq x y z
N LYS A 1 -3.72 -13.80 -0.11
CA LYS A 1 -4.24 -14.60 -1.21
C LYS A 1 -4.55 -13.70 -2.42
N GLY A 2 -4.09 -14.12 -3.58
CA GLY A 2 -4.22 -13.30 -4.79
C GLY A 2 -3.24 -12.16 -4.86
N ALA A 3 -2.40 -11.97 -3.86
CA ALA A 3 -1.46 -10.85 -3.82
C ALA A 3 -0.42 -10.95 -4.93
N GLU A 4 0.13 -12.13 -5.15
CA GLU A 4 1.16 -12.30 -6.18
C GLU A 4 0.59 -12.03 -7.58
N SER A 5 -0.62 -12.50 -7.87
CA SER A 5 -1.27 -12.23 -9.15
C SER A 5 -1.51 -10.74 -9.36
N LEU A 6 -1.93 -10.05 -8.30
CA LEU A 6 -2.13 -8.60 -8.34
C LEU A 6 -0.81 -7.88 -8.63
N LEU A 7 0.27 -8.25 -7.93
CA LEU A 7 1.58 -7.65 -8.13
C LEU A 7 2.07 -7.84 -9.56
N LYS A 8 1.96 -9.08 -10.08
CA LYS A 8 2.37 -9.37 -11.45
C LYS A 8 1.59 -8.56 -12.47
N SER A 9 0.27 -8.46 -12.28
CA SER A 9 -0.60 -7.71 -13.18
C SER A 9 -0.23 -6.23 -13.22
N LEU A 10 -0.05 -5.61 -12.06
CA LEU A 10 0.31 -4.19 -11.97
C LEU A 10 1.70 -3.94 -12.52
N TYR A 11 2.65 -4.83 -12.23
CA TYR A 11 4.01 -4.70 -12.74
C TYR A 11 4.04 -4.79 -14.27
N ALA A 12 3.26 -5.72 -14.84
CA ALA A 12 3.17 -5.86 -16.30
C ALA A 12 2.60 -4.62 -16.96
N LYS A 13 1.75 -3.86 -16.26
CA LYS A 13 1.19 -2.60 -16.75
C LYS A 13 2.13 -1.42 -16.52
N LYS A 14 3.32 -1.66 -16.00
CA LYS A 14 4.35 -0.65 -15.70
C LYS A 14 3.88 0.37 -14.68
N ILE A 15 3.04 -0.06 -13.74
CA ILE A 15 2.60 0.78 -12.62
C ILE A 15 3.65 0.68 -11.53
N TYR A 16 4.08 1.84 -11.02
CA TYR A 16 5.05 1.88 -9.92
C TYR A 16 4.44 1.30 -8.66
N LEU A 17 5.18 0.41 -8.00
CA LEU A 17 4.74 -0.22 -6.76
C LEU A 17 5.75 0.07 -5.65
N GLY A 18 5.24 0.38 -4.46
CA GLY A 18 6.04 0.56 -3.27
C GLY A 18 5.39 -0.13 -2.09
N VAL A 19 6.18 -0.42 -1.08
CA VAL A 19 5.69 -1.02 0.17
C VAL A 19 6.02 -0.08 1.33
N VAL A 20 5.03 0.14 2.20
CA VAL A 20 5.21 0.87 3.45
C VAL A 20 4.64 0.00 4.57
N SER A 21 5.47 -0.34 5.54
CA SER A 21 5.08 -1.20 6.65
C SER A 21 5.72 -0.72 7.94
N ASN A 22 5.09 -0.99 9.08
CA ASN A 22 5.71 -0.73 10.38
C ASN A 22 6.51 -1.94 10.90
N LYS A 23 6.66 -2.98 10.08
CA LYS A 23 7.59 -4.08 10.33
C LYS A 23 9.02 -3.60 10.06
N SER A 24 10.00 -4.17 10.77
CA SER A 24 11.42 -3.85 10.54
C SER A 24 11.76 -3.89 9.05
N GLY A 25 12.42 -2.84 8.55
CA GLY A 25 12.80 -2.76 7.14
C GLY A 25 13.67 -3.91 6.70
N GLU A 26 14.63 -4.32 7.53
CA GLU A 26 15.51 -5.45 7.23
C GLU A 26 14.72 -6.74 7.09
N ASN A 27 13.82 -7.04 8.03
CA ASN A 27 13.00 -8.23 7.98
C ASN A 27 12.03 -8.20 6.79
N LEU A 28 11.45 -7.04 6.52
CA LEU A 28 10.52 -6.85 5.43
C LEU A 28 11.19 -7.12 4.07
N ARG A 29 12.39 -6.57 3.88
CA ARG A 29 13.14 -6.78 2.63
C ARG A 29 13.60 -8.23 2.48
N ARG A 30 13.99 -8.87 3.58
CA ARG A 30 14.36 -10.29 3.57
C ARG A 30 13.17 -11.16 3.18
N GLU A 31 12.00 -10.85 3.73
CA GLU A 31 10.77 -11.57 3.42
C GLU A 31 10.38 -11.41 1.95
N ALA A 32 10.47 -10.18 1.43
CA ALA A 32 10.19 -9.91 0.02
C ALA A 32 11.15 -10.67 -0.90
N ASN A 33 12.43 -10.72 -0.55
CA ASN A 33 13.43 -11.49 -1.30
C ASN A 33 13.12 -12.99 -1.27
N HIS A 34 12.73 -13.50 -0.13
CA HIS A 34 12.39 -14.92 0.03
C HIS A 34 11.20 -15.30 -0.85
N LEU A 35 10.21 -14.42 -0.95
CA LEU A 35 9.02 -14.64 -1.79
C LEU A 35 9.27 -14.30 -3.26
N ASP A 36 10.45 -13.79 -3.59
CA ASP A 36 10.80 -13.31 -4.93
C ASP A 36 9.90 -12.17 -5.39
N TRP A 37 9.50 -11.32 -4.45
CA TRP A 37 8.64 -10.16 -4.73
C TRP A 37 9.39 -8.84 -4.87
N SER A 38 10.67 -8.81 -4.46
CA SER A 38 11.46 -7.57 -4.46
C SER A 38 11.51 -6.89 -5.82
N ARG A 39 11.48 -7.67 -6.88
CA ARG A 39 11.55 -7.14 -8.25
C ARG A 39 10.34 -6.32 -8.66
N TYR A 40 9.22 -6.48 -7.94
CA TYR A 40 8.00 -5.73 -8.26
C TYR A 40 7.99 -4.33 -7.68
N PHE A 41 8.82 -4.07 -6.69
CA PHE A 41 8.75 -2.84 -5.91
C PHE A 41 9.91 -1.91 -6.20
N GLY A 42 9.61 -0.63 -6.42
CA GLY A 42 10.64 0.38 -6.53
C GLY A 42 11.30 0.68 -5.20
N GLN A 43 10.52 0.67 -4.12
CA GLN A 43 11.02 0.88 -2.75
C GLN A 43 10.26 -0.03 -1.79
N ILE A 44 10.98 -0.52 -0.78
CA ILE A 44 10.39 -1.30 0.32
C ILE A 44 10.80 -0.63 1.62
N ILE A 45 9.85 0.06 2.24
CA ILE A 45 10.10 0.91 3.41
C ILE A 45 9.48 0.27 4.64
N GLY A 46 10.32 -0.02 5.63
CA GLY A 46 9.87 -0.61 6.90
C GLY A 46 9.99 0.38 8.03
N ALA A 47 9.76 -0.14 9.25
CA ALA A 47 9.87 0.65 10.48
C ALA A 47 11.25 1.30 10.57
N MET A 48 11.26 2.57 10.93
CA MET A 48 12.47 3.37 11.17
C MET A 48 13.32 3.64 9.94
N ASP A 49 12.91 3.21 8.74
CA ASP A 49 13.61 3.58 7.51
C ASP A 49 13.40 5.07 7.20
N ALA A 50 12.20 5.57 7.46
CA ALA A 50 11.91 6.99 7.37
C ALA A 50 12.07 7.65 8.73
N GLU A 51 12.06 8.97 8.78
CA GLU A 51 12.19 9.72 10.03
C GLU A 51 11.07 9.37 11.00
N LYS A 52 9.86 9.14 10.48
CA LYS A 52 8.70 8.73 11.26
C LYS A 52 8.02 7.56 10.58
N ASP A 53 7.40 6.68 11.36
CA ASP A 53 6.64 5.54 10.84
C ASP A 53 5.20 5.93 10.52
N LYS A 54 4.46 5.02 9.84
CA LYS A 54 3.02 5.21 9.66
C LYS A 54 2.36 5.51 11.01
N PRO A 55 1.37 6.39 11.09
CA PRO A 55 0.63 7.00 9.98
C PRO A 55 1.21 8.32 9.45
N ALA A 56 2.46 8.63 9.74
CA ALA A 56 3.13 9.82 9.21
C ALA A 56 3.33 9.71 7.71
N ILE A 57 3.51 10.85 7.04
CA ILE A 57 3.63 10.86 5.58
C ILE A 57 5.03 10.52 5.08
N GLU A 58 6.05 10.62 5.93
CA GLU A 58 7.44 10.41 5.54
C GLU A 58 7.69 9.05 4.87
N PRO A 59 7.14 7.92 5.39
CA PRO A 59 7.33 6.64 4.70
C PRO A 59 6.73 6.62 3.29
N VAL A 60 5.61 7.32 3.08
CA VAL A 60 4.98 7.37 1.75
C VAL A 60 5.87 8.14 0.77
N ILE A 61 6.41 9.28 1.22
CA ILE A 61 7.33 10.07 0.40
C ILE A 61 8.56 9.22 0.03
N MET A 62 9.10 8.50 1.00
CA MET A 62 10.26 7.65 0.80
C MET A 62 9.96 6.49 -0.16
N ALA A 63 8.76 5.90 -0.05
CA ALA A 63 8.34 4.82 -0.93
C ALA A 63 8.19 5.27 -2.38
N LEU A 64 7.88 6.55 -2.62
CA LEU A 64 7.77 7.10 -3.96
C LEU A 64 9.06 7.74 -4.47
N ALA A 65 10.11 7.71 -3.66
CA ALA A 65 11.39 8.34 -4.04
C ALA A 65 11.94 7.70 -5.31
N GLY A 66 12.36 8.55 -6.25
CA GLY A 66 12.91 8.11 -7.53
C GLY A 66 11.88 7.82 -8.60
N SER A 67 10.59 7.77 -8.24
CA SER A 67 9.53 7.46 -9.20
C SER A 67 9.04 8.69 -9.97
N LYS A 68 9.34 9.88 -9.47
CA LYS A 68 8.80 11.17 -9.96
C LYS A 68 7.31 11.31 -9.68
N ILE A 69 6.74 10.43 -8.86
CA ILE A 69 5.33 10.49 -8.45
C ILE A 69 5.26 11.16 -7.07
N VAL A 70 4.34 12.10 -6.90
CA VAL A 70 4.10 12.71 -5.59
C VAL A 70 2.82 12.12 -4.99
N PRO A 71 2.71 12.06 -3.65
CA PRO A 71 1.47 11.58 -3.03
C PRO A 71 0.28 12.43 -3.46
N GLY A 72 -0.81 11.76 -3.83
CA GLY A 72 -2.01 12.45 -4.29
C GLY A 72 -3.13 11.47 -4.61
N PRO A 73 -4.28 11.98 -5.10
CA PRO A 73 -5.46 11.14 -5.33
C PRO A 73 -5.28 10.06 -6.40
N ASP A 74 -4.26 10.19 -7.24
CA ASP A 74 -3.94 9.20 -8.26
C ASP A 74 -3.02 8.10 -7.76
N VAL A 75 -2.61 8.17 -6.49
CA VAL A 75 -1.82 7.14 -5.83
C VAL A 75 -2.74 6.32 -4.93
N TRP A 76 -2.81 5.03 -5.19
CA TRP A 76 -3.60 4.11 -4.35
C TRP A 76 -2.77 3.67 -3.14
N PHE A 77 -3.31 3.90 -1.96
CA PHE A 77 -2.74 3.38 -0.72
C PHE A 77 -3.61 2.21 -0.28
N VAL A 78 -3.08 1.02 -0.40
CA VAL A 78 -3.81 -0.22 -0.12
C VAL A 78 -3.35 -0.77 1.23
N GLY A 79 -4.29 -0.98 2.12
CA GLY A 79 -3.97 -1.50 3.45
C GLY A 79 -5.15 -2.22 4.09
N ASP A 80 -4.94 -2.73 5.29
CA ASP A 80 -5.95 -3.50 6.00
C ASP A 80 -6.24 -3.00 7.42
N THR A 81 -5.62 -1.91 7.85
CA THR A 81 -5.75 -1.40 9.21
C THR A 81 -6.14 0.07 9.23
N LYS A 82 -6.57 0.52 10.42
CA LYS A 82 -6.88 1.93 10.66
C LYS A 82 -5.65 2.82 10.45
N ILE A 83 -4.47 2.35 10.85
CA ILE A 83 -3.24 3.11 10.67
C ILE A 83 -2.96 3.34 9.18
N ASP A 84 -3.22 2.34 8.35
CA ASP A 84 -3.06 2.47 6.90
C ASP A 84 -4.01 3.53 6.33
N MET A 85 -5.26 3.53 6.76
CA MET A 85 -6.24 4.51 6.28
C MET A 85 -5.90 5.91 6.74
N GLU A 86 -5.41 6.05 7.96
CA GLU A 86 -4.94 7.34 8.48
C GLU A 86 -3.73 7.84 7.69
N CYS A 87 -2.80 6.96 7.38
CA CYS A 87 -1.61 7.29 6.60
C CYS A 87 -1.99 7.74 5.18
N ALA A 88 -2.96 7.06 4.56
CA ALA A 88 -3.47 7.45 3.25
C ALA A 88 -4.10 8.85 3.32
N TYR A 89 -4.90 9.11 4.34
CA TYR A 89 -5.52 10.42 4.54
C TYR A 89 -4.47 11.50 4.70
N ASN A 90 -3.49 11.28 5.58
CA ASN A 90 -2.44 12.27 5.87
C ASN A 90 -1.60 12.59 4.64
N SER A 91 -1.39 11.62 3.75
CA SER A 91 -0.58 11.80 2.55
C SER A 91 -1.38 12.22 1.32
N GLY A 92 -2.72 12.30 1.46
CA GLY A 92 -3.60 12.70 0.35
C GLY A 92 -3.78 11.63 -0.72
N CYS A 93 -3.43 10.38 -0.42
CA CYS A 93 -3.58 9.27 -1.34
C CYS A 93 -5.02 8.74 -1.33
N PHE A 94 -5.39 8.04 -2.39
CA PHE A 94 -6.68 7.38 -2.48
C PHE A 94 -6.64 6.09 -1.65
N SER A 95 -7.48 6.00 -0.62
CA SER A 95 -7.41 4.90 0.35
C SER A 95 -8.26 3.71 -0.07
N ILE A 96 -7.65 2.53 -0.04
CA ILE A 96 -8.33 1.27 -0.37
C ILE A 96 -8.12 0.29 0.77
N LEU A 97 -9.22 -0.15 1.37
CA LEU A 97 -9.19 -1.17 2.43
C LEU A 97 -9.36 -2.54 1.81
N VAL A 98 -8.44 -3.46 2.11
CA VAL A 98 -8.51 -4.84 1.63
C VAL A 98 -8.53 -5.77 2.84
N ARG A 99 -9.67 -6.36 3.10
CA ARG A 99 -9.86 -7.38 4.14
C ARG A 99 -11.24 -8.02 3.96
N ASN A 100 -11.45 -9.22 4.51
CA ASN A 100 -12.72 -9.94 4.36
C ASN A 100 -13.91 -9.19 4.94
N SER A 101 -13.76 -8.59 6.13
CA SER A 101 -14.87 -7.91 6.78
C SER A 101 -15.00 -6.47 6.28
N PRO A 102 -16.24 -5.99 6.04
CA PRO A 102 -16.43 -4.59 5.67
C PRO A 102 -16.14 -3.67 6.85
N PRO A 103 -15.90 -2.37 6.60
CA PRO A 103 -15.67 -1.43 7.69
C PRO A 103 -16.93 -1.27 8.55
N GLU A 104 -16.72 -1.25 9.87
CA GLU A 104 -17.80 -0.96 10.81
C GLU A 104 -18.14 0.53 10.77
N PRO A 105 -19.40 0.93 11.11
CA PRO A 105 -19.82 2.32 10.99
C PRO A 105 -18.93 3.34 11.67
N HIS A 106 -18.31 3.00 12.80
CA HIS A 106 -17.49 3.95 13.57
C HIS A 106 -16.01 3.58 13.60
N GLU A 107 -15.62 2.54 12.87
CA GLU A 107 -14.27 1.99 12.96
C GLU A 107 -13.21 2.98 12.50
N PHE A 108 -13.44 3.63 11.39
CA PHE A 108 -12.44 4.49 10.77
C PHE A 108 -12.69 5.99 10.97
N LYS A 109 -13.88 6.34 11.43
CA LYS A 109 -14.26 7.74 11.73
C LYS A 109 -13.83 8.70 10.62
N GLU A 110 -12.78 9.50 10.88
CA GLU A 110 -12.30 10.54 9.96
C GLU A 110 -11.50 9.99 8.80
N PHE A 111 -11.08 8.74 8.89
CA PHE A 111 -10.20 8.11 7.90
C PHE A 111 -10.91 6.98 7.17
N MET A 112 -12.20 7.16 6.86
CA MET A 112 -12.96 6.14 6.13
C MET A 112 -12.29 5.81 4.80
N PRO A 113 -12.14 4.51 4.48
CA PRO A 113 -11.60 4.13 3.19
C PRO A 113 -12.51 4.56 2.06
N GLU A 114 -11.93 4.96 0.95
CA GLU A 114 -12.70 5.37 -0.23
C GLU A 114 -13.24 4.17 -0.97
N MET A 115 -12.58 3.02 -0.87
CA MET A 115 -13.07 1.77 -1.43
C MET A 115 -12.72 0.61 -0.49
N HIS A 116 -13.52 -0.45 -0.55
CA HIS A 116 -13.27 -1.68 0.19
C HIS A 116 -13.35 -2.88 -0.74
N PHE A 117 -12.38 -3.77 -0.65
CA PHE A 117 -12.34 -5.04 -1.37
C PHE A 117 -12.10 -6.17 -0.37
N SER A 118 -12.76 -7.32 -0.61
CA SER A 118 -12.66 -8.45 0.30
C SER A 118 -11.30 -9.15 0.25
N GLY A 119 -10.54 -8.95 -0.83
CA GLY A 119 -9.22 -9.55 -0.97
C GLY A 119 -8.48 -8.99 -2.17
N CYS A 120 -7.23 -9.40 -2.33
CA CYS A 120 -6.40 -8.94 -3.44
C CYS A 120 -6.94 -9.42 -4.80
N ASP A 121 -7.63 -10.54 -4.84
CA ASP A 121 -8.22 -11.05 -6.07
C ASP A 121 -9.35 -10.15 -6.58
N THR A 122 -10.19 -9.61 -5.70
CA THR A 122 -11.23 -8.67 -6.10
C THR A 122 -10.65 -7.32 -6.50
N LEU A 123 -9.59 -6.88 -5.82
CA LEU A 123 -8.86 -5.66 -6.21
C LEU A 123 -8.21 -5.86 -7.59
N ALA A 124 -7.70 -7.05 -7.86
CA ALA A 124 -7.08 -7.35 -9.16
C ALA A 124 -8.06 -7.22 -10.31
N THR A 125 -9.34 -7.53 -10.08
CA THR A 125 -10.38 -7.37 -11.08
C THR A 125 -10.53 -5.90 -11.49
N LEU A 126 -10.52 -4.99 -10.52
CA LEU A 126 -10.54 -3.55 -10.83
C LEU A 126 -9.26 -3.13 -11.51
N ALA A 127 -8.11 -3.59 -11.01
CA ALA A 127 -6.81 -3.22 -11.55
C ALA A 127 -6.65 -3.63 -13.01
N SER A 128 -7.33 -4.70 -13.43
CA SER A 128 -7.26 -5.17 -14.81
C SER A 128 -7.83 -4.17 -15.82
N THR A 129 -8.61 -3.20 -15.34
CA THR A 129 -9.18 -2.15 -16.21
C THR A 129 -8.27 -0.94 -16.40
N LEU A 130 -7.15 -0.91 -15.70
CA LEU A 130 -6.23 0.23 -15.78
C LEU A 130 -5.45 0.29 -17.09
#